data_ca300662e92b6071b51a572b0bf3e298
#
_entry.id   ca300662e92b6071b51a572b0bf3e298
#
_cell.length_a   1.000
_cell.length_b   1.000
_cell.length_c   1.000
_cell.angle_alpha   90.00
_cell.angle_beta   90.00
_cell.angle_gamma   90.00
#
_symmetry.space_group_name_H-M   'P 1'
#
loop_
_entity.id
_entity.type
_entity.pdbx_description
1 polymer ?
#
loop_
_entity_poly.entity_id
_entity_poly.type
_entity_poly.pdbx_seq_one_letter_code
_entity_poly.pdbx_strand_id
1 'polypeptide(L)'
;DMDEIDLQNYVKNANAVGEVSVKVATGSTMLDGMQLDGSKLSGKPAKAYTDGKDVTFTFTAKNGNTANLTLHFLVAKADPTVKVTVDGDTHTEGDLVEKLGLSISKDSTKGAAKIVSELKALAAGKNTLAWEFTPEDSENYNVVTGTVVVNAQTTTTTTTTTTTTTTT
;
A
#
# COMPACT_ATOMS: atom_id res chain seq x y z
N ASP A 1 3.10 5.14 -13.14
CA ASP A 1 3.91 4.93 -14.36
C ASP A 1 5.17 5.77 -14.25
N MET A 2 6.27 5.23 -14.73
CA MET A 2 7.52 5.96 -14.86
C MET A 2 7.48 6.73 -16.19
N ASP A 3 8.00 7.96 -16.20
CA ASP A 3 8.21 8.68 -17.46
C ASP A 3 9.13 7.89 -18.38
N GLU A 4 8.87 7.93 -19.68
CA GLU A 4 9.71 7.24 -20.67
C GLU A 4 11.13 7.80 -20.63
N ILE A 5 12.12 6.91 -20.49
CA ILE A 5 13.55 7.26 -20.54
C ILE A 5 14.11 6.79 -21.87
N ASP A 6 14.58 7.73 -22.69
CA ASP A 6 15.34 7.39 -23.91
C ASP A 6 16.82 7.21 -23.55
N LEU A 7 17.26 5.94 -23.58
CA LEU A 7 18.64 5.56 -23.28
C LEU A 7 19.65 6.09 -24.30
N GLN A 8 19.19 6.50 -25.52
CA GLN A 8 20.04 7.15 -26.51
C GLN A 8 20.66 8.46 -25.97
N ASN A 9 19.98 9.14 -25.04
CA ASN A 9 20.47 10.37 -24.42
C ASN A 9 21.74 10.19 -23.58
N TYR A 10 22.06 8.96 -23.20
CA TYR A 10 23.30 8.62 -22.47
C TYR A 10 24.48 8.32 -23.38
N VAL A 11 24.29 8.31 -24.70
CA VAL A 11 25.37 8.09 -25.67
C VAL A 11 26.16 9.38 -25.85
N LYS A 12 27.42 9.37 -25.41
CA LYS A 12 28.34 10.49 -25.68
C LYS A 12 28.71 10.50 -27.15
N ASN A 13 28.82 11.71 -27.72
CA ASN A 13 29.18 11.91 -29.15
C ASN A 13 28.19 11.22 -30.12
N ALA A 14 26.92 11.24 -29.83
CA ALA A 14 25.88 10.61 -30.65
C ALA A 14 25.97 11.02 -32.13
N ASN A 15 26.36 12.27 -32.42
CA ASN A 15 26.59 12.75 -33.81
C ASN A 15 27.71 12.02 -34.55
N ALA A 16 28.70 11.49 -33.82
CA ALA A 16 29.85 10.80 -34.42
C ALA A 16 29.59 9.28 -34.56
N VAL A 17 28.86 8.67 -33.61
CA VAL A 17 28.56 7.22 -33.63
C VAL A 17 27.23 6.89 -34.29
N GLY A 18 26.36 7.88 -34.44
CA GLY A 18 25.01 7.70 -34.99
C GLY A 18 24.10 6.91 -34.02
N GLU A 19 23.01 6.41 -34.55
CA GLU A 19 22.05 5.59 -33.80
C GLU A 19 22.72 4.30 -33.35
N VAL A 20 22.50 3.93 -32.08
CA VAL A 20 22.98 2.69 -31.47
C VAL A 20 21.79 1.77 -31.14
N SER A 21 22.00 0.47 -31.25
CA SER A 21 21.02 -0.49 -30.71
C SER A 21 21.28 -0.70 -29.22
N VAL A 22 20.19 -0.83 -28.45
CA VAL A 22 20.24 -1.02 -27.00
C VAL A 22 19.56 -2.35 -26.67
N LYS A 23 20.17 -3.12 -25.78
CA LYS A 23 19.60 -4.38 -25.26
C LYS A 23 19.91 -4.51 -23.78
N VAL A 24 19.10 -5.25 -23.04
CA VAL A 24 19.48 -5.68 -21.69
C VAL A 24 20.71 -6.59 -21.81
N ALA A 25 21.74 -6.31 -21.05
CA ALA A 25 23.00 -7.06 -21.10
C ALA A 25 22.80 -8.52 -20.66
N THR A 26 23.61 -9.41 -21.22
CA THR A 26 23.63 -10.81 -20.82
C THR A 26 23.91 -10.92 -19.32
N GLY A 27 23.09 -11.70 -18.60
CA GLY A 27 23.17 -11.85 -17.14
C GLY A 27 22.47 -10.75 -16.34
N SER A 28 21.97 -9.70 -17.00
CA SER A 28 21.09 -8.70 -16.37
C SER A 28 19.63 -9.01 -16.66
N THR A 29 18.74 -8.60 -15.75
CA THR A 29 17.29 -8.79 -15.91
C THR A 29 16.58 -7.46 -15.67
N MET A 30 15.59 -7.16 -16.52
CA MET A 30 14.73 -6.01 -16.36
C MET A 30 13.91 -6.12 -15.06
N LEU A 31 13.43 -4.98 -14.53
CA LEU A 31 12.43 -4.97 -13.50
C LEU A 31 11.11 -5.52 -14.06
N ASP A 32 10.40 -6.29 -13.23
CA ASP A 32 9.05 -6.77 -13.59
C ASP A 32 8.13 -5.56 -13.85
N GLY A 33 7.36 -5.64 -14.94
CA GLY A 33 6.46 -4.56 -15.38
C GLY A 33 7.11 -3.43 -16.18
N MET A 34 8.43 -3.47 -16.37
CA MET A 34 9.17 -2.55 -17.23
C MET A 34 9.50 -3.21 -18.58
N GLN A 35 9.64 -2.38 -19.60
CA GLN A 35 9.96 -2.83 -20.95
C GLN A 35 10.96 -1.89 -21.64
N LEU A 36 11.74 -2.46 -22.54
CA LEU A 36 12.65 -1.74 -23.42
C LEU A 36 12.18 -1.92 -24.86
N ASP A 37 11.81 -0.83 -25.52
CA ASP A 37 11.47 -0.81 -26.93
C ASP A 37 12.48 0.07 -27.70
N GLY A 38 13.30 -0.56 -28.50
CA GLY A 38 14.47 0.12 -29.09
C GLY A 38 15.40 0.66 -28.02
N SER A 39 15.50 1.98 -27.89
CA SER A 39 16.26 2.66 -26.83
C SER A 39 15.37 3.20 -25.70
N LYS A 40 14.05 3.03 -25.80
CA LYS A 40 13.07 3.62 -24.92
C LYS A 40 12.69 2.65 -23.79
N LEU A 41 13.00 3.05 -22.56
CA LEU A 41 12.65 2.33 -21.36
C LEU A 41 11.37 2.95 -20.78
N SER A 42 10.34 2.12 -20.58
CA SER A 42 9.04 2.55 -20.07
C SER A 42 8.36 1.45 -19.25
N GLY A 43 7.23 1.79 -18.65
CA GLY A 43 6.39 0.85 -17.91
C GLY A 43 6.17 1.26 -16.47
N LYS A 44 5.60 0.33 -15.70
CA LYS A 44 5.36 0.49 -14.27
C LYS A 44 5.95 -0.70 -13.54
N PRO A 45 6.93 -0.50 -12.65
CA PRO A 45 7.45 -1.59 -11.84
C PRO A 45 6.32 -2.31 -11.11
N ALA A 46 6.27 -3.63 -11.21
CA ALA A 46 5.24 -4.46 -10.58
C ALA A 46 5.57 -4.79 -9.12
N LYS A 47 6.81 -4.52 -8.71
CA LYS A 47 7.31 -4.78 -7.34
C LYS A 47 8.09 -3.59 -6.81
N ALA A 48 8.16 -3.49 -5.47
CA ALA A 48 9.09 -2.62 -4.81
C ALA A 48 10.52 -3.18 -4.90
N TYR A 49 11.49 -2.27 -4.98
CA TYR A 49 12.93 -2.57 -4.93
C TYR A 49 13.57 -1.54 -4.00
N THR A 50 13.29 -1.67 -2.71
CA THR A 50 13.71 -0.69 -1.68
C THR A 50 15.22 -0.63 -1.49
N ASP A 51 15.89 -1.76 -1.68
CA ASP A 51 17.35 -1.86 -1.62
C ASP A 51 17.99 -1.57 -2.99
N GLY A 52 17.16 -1.31 -3.99
CA GLY A 52 17.55 -1.06 -5.35
C GLY A 52 17.79 -2.33 -6.18
N LYS A 53 17.72 -2.16 -7.49
CA LYS A 53 18.05 -3.18 -8.47
C LYS A 53 18.85 -2.57 -9.61
N ASP A 54 19.99 -3.17 -9.90
CA ASP A 54 20.80 -2.81 -11.04
C ASP A 54 20.33 -3.50 -12.32
N VAL A 55 20.19 -2.72 -13.37
CA VAL A 55 19.96 -3.22 -14.72
C VAL A 55 21.03 -2.68 -15.63
N THR A 56 21.76 -3.57 -16.27
CA THR A 56 22.82 -3.22 -17.23
C THR A 56 22.28 -3.33 -18.65
N PHE A 57 22.53 -2.30 -19.43
CA PHE A 57 22.20 -2.22 -20.86
C PHE A 57 23.46 -2.24 -21.68
N THR A 58 23.46 -2.99 -22.76
CA THR A 58 24.54 -3.01 -23.75
C THR A 58 24.11 -2.17 -24.96
N PHE A 59 24.92 -1.19 -25.29
CA PHE A 59 24.82 -0.36 -26.47
C PHE A 59 25.74 -0.90 -27.55
N THR A 60 25.26 -1.05 -28.77
CA THR A 60 26.06 -1.52 -29.90
C THR A 60 25.97 -0.52 -31.04
N ALA A 61 27.10 0.07 -31.39
CA ALA A 61 27.23 0.99 -32.52
C ALA A 61 27.24 0.23 -33.86
N LYS A 62 26.99 0.95 -34.97
CA LYS A 62 26.99 0.35 -36.32
C LYS A 62 28.33 -0.32 -36.73
N ASN A 63 29.44 0.10 -36.14
CA ASN A 63 30.74 -0.51 -36.38
C ASN A 63 31.02 -1.75 -35.51
N GLY A 64 30.04 -2.22 -34.72
CA GLY A 64 30.17 -3.36 -33.84
C GLY A 64 30.77 -3.07 -32.46
N ASN A 65 31.21 -1.87 -32.19
CA ASN A 65 31.70 -1.50 -30.87
C ASN A 65 30.56 -1.50 -29.84
N THR A 66 30.86 -1.95 -28.63
CA THR A 66 29.87 -2.05 -27.55
C THR A 66 30.30 -1.26 -26.32
N ALA A 67 29.32 -0.77 -25.58
CA ALA A 67 29.50 -0.16 -24.26
C ALA A 67 28.33 -0.56 -23.34
N ASN A 68 28.58 -0.60 -22.04
CA ASN A 68 27.56 -0.91 -21.07
C ASN A 68 27.21 0.33 -20.22
N LEU A 69 25.92 0.45 -19.89
CA LEU A 69 25.37 1.39 -18.92
C LEU A 69 24.61 0.60 -17.86
N THR A 70 24.95 0.78 -16.60
CA THR A 70 24.18 0.24 -15.49
C THR A 70 23.35 1.34 -14.87
N LEU A 71 22.04 1.11 -14.78
CA LEU A 71 21.10 1.98 -14.05
C LEU A 71 20.72 1.28 -12.74
N HIS A 72 20.77 2.03 -11.66
CA HIS A 72 20.31 1.60 -10.35
C HIS A 72 18.88 2.11 -10.11
N PHE A 73 17.93 1.20 -9.98
CA PHE A 73 16.51 1.51 -9.77
C PHE A 73 16.12 1.35 -8.32
N LEU A 74 15.59 2.41 -7.73
CA LEU A 74 14.95 2.40 -6.42
C LEU A 74 13.44 2.53 -6.62
N VAL A 75 12.67 1.59 -6.10
CA VAL A 75 11.21 1.59 -6.18
C VAL A 75 10.65 1.43 -4.77
N ALA A 76 10.02 2.48 -4.27
CA ALA A 76 9.40 2.47 -2.95
C ALA A 76 8.18 1.52 -2.91
N LYS A 77 7.83 1.04 -1.72
CA LYS A 77 6.56 0.36 -1.49
C LYS A 77 5.40 1.30 -1.77
N ALA A 78 4.31 0.75 -2.28
CA ALA A 78 3.06 1.48 -2.47
C ALA A 78 2.23 1.52 -1.17
N ASP A 79 1.39 2.54 -1.03
CA ASP A 79 0.36 2.50 0.01
C ASP A 79 -0.81 1.63 -0.47
N PRO A 80 -1.34 0.74 0.40
CA PRO A 80 -2.48 -0.09 0.05
C PRO A 80 -3.77 0.74 -0.02
N THR A 81 -4.68 0.35 -0.90
CA THR A 81 -6.04 0.87 -0.87
C THR A 81 -6.84 0.07 0.16
N VAL A 82 -7.33 0.72 1.22
CA VAL A 82 -8.05 0.05 2.31
C VAL A 82 -9.30 0.83 2.69
N LYS A 83 -10.41 0.09 2.81
CA LYS A 83 -11.65 0.60 3.39
C LYS A 83 -12.05 -0.30 4.55
N VAL A 84 -12.04 0.26 5.76
CA VAL A 84 -12.31 -0.44 7.02
C VAL A 84 -13.65 0.04 7.60
N THR A 85 -14.44 -0.90 8.09
CA THR A 85 -15.68 -0.66 8.84
C THR A 85 -15.65 -1.47 10.13
N VAL A 86 -16.38 -1.01 11.15
CA VAL A 86 -16.59 -1.81 12.37
C VAL A 86 -17.77 -2.74 12.12
N ASP A 87 -17.64 -3.97 12.58
CA ASP A 87 -18.69 -4.99 12.46
C ASP A 87 -19.85 -4.70 13.40
N GLY A 88 -21.05 -5.05 12.97
CA GLY A 88 -22.30 -4.85 13.71
C GLY A 88 -23.03 -3.56 13.34
N ASP A 89 -24.36 -3.64 13.33
CA ASP A 89 -25.23 -2.50 12.96
C ASP A 89 -25.55 -1.59 14.15
N THR A 90 -25.39 -2.11 15.38
CA THR A 90 -25.70 -1.39 16.62
C THR A 90 -24.61 -1.59 17.66
N HIS A 91 -24.20 -0.48 18.27
CA HIS A 91 -23.24 -0.45 19.37
C HIS A 91 -23.86 0.30 20.56
N THR A 92 -23.45 -0.09 21.76
CA THR A 92 -23.98 0.48 23.00
C THR A 92 -22.86 1.09 23.84
N GLU A 93 -23.18 2.11 24.60
CA GLU A 93 -22.27 2.65 25.61
C GLU A 93 -21.80 1.53 26.55
N GLY A 94 -20.47 1.48 26.77
CA GLY A 94 -19.83 0.44 27.57
C GLY A 94 -19.32 -0.77 26.77
N ASP A 95 -19.67 -0.89 25.47
CA ASP A 95 -19.10 -1.95 24.62
C ASP A 95 -17.59 -1.87 24.63
N LEU A 96 -16.91 -3.00 24.90
CA LEU A 96 -15.46 -3.07 24.96
C LEU A 96 -14.86 -3.00 23.55
N VAL A 97 -13.99 -2.02 23.34
CA VAL A 97 -13.33 -1.78 22.03
C VAL A 97 -12.53 -2.99 21.56
N GLU A 98 -11.91 -3.74 22.48
CA GLU A 98 -11.14 -4.96 22.17
C GLU A 98 -11.98 -6.11 21.61
N LYS A 99 -13.33 -6.04 21.78
CA LYS A 99 -14.28 -7.05 21.27
C LYS A 99 -14.93 -6.65 19.96
N LEU A 100 -14.67 -5.43 19.48
CA LEU A 100 -15.20 -4.97 18.20
C LEU A 100 -14.42 -5.63 17.07
N GLY A 101 -15.13 -6.23 16.12
CA GLY A 101 -14.56 -6.71 14.88
C GLY A 101 -14.36 -5.59 13.86
N LEU A 102 -13.45 -5.80 12.94
CA LEU A 102 -13.27 -4.95 11.77
C LEU A 102 -13.47 -5.75 10.49
N SER A 103 -14.26 -5.20 9.60
CA SER A 103 -14.42 -5.70 8.22
C SER A 103 -13.63 -4.85 7.24
N ILE A 104 -13.00 -5.51 6.28
CA ILE A 104 -12.26 -4.90 5.18
C ILE A 104 -13.08 -5.11 3.90
N SER A 105 -13.33 -4.04 3.15
CA SER A 105 -14.02 -4.15 1.86
C SER A 105 -13.27 -5.08 0.92
N LYS A 106 -14.00 -5.92 0.18
CA LYS A 106 -13.44 -6.85 -0.81
C LYS A 106 -12.62 -6.18 -1.94
N ASP A 107 -12.86 -4.89 -2.17
CA ASP A 107 -12.13 -4.10 -3.17
C ASP A 107 -10.82 -3.51 -2.61
N SER A 108 -10.52 -3.80 -1.32
CA SER A 108 -9.28 -3.38 -0.67
C SER A 108 -8.13 -4.31 -1.04
N THR A 109 -6.90 -3.80 -0.86
CA THR A 109 -5.70 -4.64 -0.86
C THR A 109 -5.86 -5.75 0.19
N LYS A 110 -5.42 -6.97 -0.13
CA LYS A 110 -5.47 -8.09 0.81
C LYS A 110 -4.60 -7.85 2.03
N GLY A 111 -5.12 -8.18 3.21
CA GLY A 111 -4.42 -7.98 4.48
C GLY A 111 -5.36 -8.07 5.67
N ALA A 112 -4.89 -7.64 6.83
CA ALA A 112 -5.63 -7.64 8.08
C ALA A 112 -5.62 -6.26 8.73
N ALA A 113 -6.76 -5.84 9.28
CA ALA A 113 -6.89 -4.65 10.10
C ALA A 113 -7.07 -5.01 11.57
N LYS A 114 -6.48 -4.22 12.45
CA LYS A 114 -6.69 -4.32 13.91
C LYS A 114 -6.96 -2.94 14.49
N ILE A 115 -7.75 -2.88 15.57
CA ILE A 115 -7.94 -1.65 16.34
C ILE A 115 -6.68 -1.39 17.16
N VAL A 116 -6.17 -0.14 17.08
CA VAL A 116 -5.02 0.33 17.86
C VAL A 116 -5.38 1.54 18.72
N SER A 117 -6.69 1.76 18.92
CA SER A 117 -7.20 2.85 19.76
C SER A 117 -6.89 2.59 21.23
N GLU A 118 -6.54 3.64 21.98
CA GLU A 118 -6.36 3.58 23.44
C GLU A 118 -7.70 3.52 24.20
N LEU A 119 -8.81 3.85 23.53
CA LEU A 119 -10.15 3.78 24.11
C LEU A 119 -10.48 2.34 24.48
N LYS A 120 -10.89 2.12 25.74
CA LYS A 120 -11.20 0.78 26.26
C LYS A 120 -12.67 0.38 26.03
N ALA A 121 -13.58 1.34 26.15
CA ALA A 121 -15.02 1.14 25.94
C ALA A 121 -15.62 2.32 25.21
N LEU A 122 -16.71 2.08 24.49
CA LEU A 122 -17.45 3.13 23.78
C LEU A 122 -18.17 4.04 24.77
N ALA A 123 -18.06 5.34 24.54
CA ALA A 123 -18.95 6.33 25.17
C ALA A 123 -20.24 6.45 24.35
N ALA A 124 -21.31 6.96 24.99
CA ALA A 124 -22.54 7.29 24.27
C ALA A 124 -22.25 8.31 23.14
N GLY A 125 -22.85 8.09 21.98
CA GLY A 125 -22.69 8.93 20.80
C GLY A 125 -21.48 8.55 19.94
N LYS A 126 -20.81 9.55 19.38
CA LYS A 126 -19.76 9.37 18.38
C LYS A 126 -18.41 9.00 19.03
N ASN A 127 -17.86 7.85 18.63
CA ASN A 127 -16.52 7.40 18.99
C ASN A 127 -15.66 7.31 17.73
N THR A 128 -14.39 7.74 17.82
CA THR A 128 -13.42 7.60 16.74
C THR A 128 -12.36 6.60 17.17
N LEU A 129 -12.25 5.50 16.44
CA LEU A 129 -11.31 4.43 16.72
C LEU A 129 -10.20 4.44 15.69
N ALA A 130 -8.96 4.37 16.16
CA ALA A 130 -7.80 4.21 15.30
C ALA A 130 -7.62 2.73 14.95
N TRP A 131 -7.24 2.47 13.71
CA TRP A 131 -6.89 1.15 13.22
C TRP A 131 -5.55 1.16 12.49
N GLU A 132 -4.91 -0.01 12.45
CA GLU A 132 -3.73 -0.29 11.66
C GLU A 132 -4.04 -1.44 10.70
N PHE A 133 -3.65 -1.29 9.44
CA PHE A 133 -3.77 -2.31 8.42
C PHE A 133 -2.40 -2.84 8.02
N THR A 134 -2.23 -4.15 8.08
CA THR A 134 -1.04 -4.87 7.64
C THR A 134 -1.35 -5.61 6.35
N PRO A 135 -0.75 -5.22 5.21
CA PRO A 135 -0.92 -5.94 3.95
C PRO A 135 -0.37 -7.36 4.03
N GLU A 136 -1.02 -8.30 3.33
CA GLU A 136 -0.51 -9.67 3.13
C GLU A 136 0.79 -9.65 2.33
N ASP A 137 0.87 -8.79 1.32
CA ASP A 137 2.09 -8.52 0.54
C ASP A 137 2.87 -7.34 1.16
N SER A 138 3.57 -7.64 2.25
CA SER A 138 4.38 -6.65 2.97
C SER A 138 5.68 -6.27 2.24
N GLU A 139 6.05 -6.97 1.18
CA GLU A 139 7.21 -6.62 0.35
C GLU A 139 6.90 -5.42 -0.54
N ASN A 140 5.68 -5.33 -1.08
CA ASN A 140 5.27 -4.32 -2.04
C ASN A 140 4.41 -3.20 -1.45
N TYR A 141 3.81 -3.40 -0.29
CA TYR A 141 2.93 -2.42 0.35
C TYR A 141 3.39 -2.01 1.74
N ASN A 142 3.11 -0.75 2.08
CA ASN A 142 3.32 -0.20 3.42
C ASN A 142 2.22 -0.66 4.38
N VAL A 143 2.55 -0.74 5.68
CA VAL A 143 1.55 -0.74 6.74
C VAL A 143 0.95 0.66 6.80
N VAL A 144 -0.38 0.76 6.89
CA VAL A 144 -1.07 2.04 6.98
C VAL A 144 -2.01 2.08 8.17
N THR A 145 -2.27 3.28 8.67
CA THR A 145 -3.20 3.53 9.77
C THR A 145 -4.32 4.44 9.31
N GLY A 146 -5.44 4.39 10.01
CA GLY A 146 -6.56 5.26 9.76
C GLY A 146 -7.51 5.29 10.95
N THR A 147 -8.68 5.88 10.74
CA THR A 147 -9.71 5.97 11.75
C THR A 147 -11.06 5.52 11.20
N VAL A 148 -11.91 4.99 12.08
CA VAL A 148 -13.30 4.67 11.80
C VAL A 148 -14.19 5.25 12.89
N VAL A 149 -15.38 5.67 12.51
CA VAL A 149 -16.37 6.25 13.44
C VAL A 149 -17.41 5.21 13.79
N VAL A 150 -17.67 5.05 15.09
CA VAL A 150 -18.72 4.20 15.66
C VAL A 150 -19.65 5.09 16.48
N ASN A 151 -20.97 4.95 16.26
CA ASN A 151 -21.98 5.60 17.09
C ASN A 151 -22.56 4.58 18.06
N ALA A 152 -22.41 4.83 19.36
CA ALA A 152 -22.95 4.00 20.42
C ALA A 152 -24.21 4.63 21.02
N GLN A 153 -25.25 3.81 21.24
CA GLN A 153 -26.49 4.22 21.89
C GLN A 153 -26.28 4.27 23.40
N THR A 154 -27.03 5.16 24.06
CA THR A 154 -27.03 5.26 25.53
C THR A 154 -27.66 4.03 26.14
N THR A 155 -27.08 3.47 27.18
CA THR A 155 -27.70 2.38 27.96
C THR A 155 -28.71 3.00 28.91
N THR A 156 -30.02 2.77 28.65
CA THR A 156 -31.08 3.20 29.57
C THR A 156 -31.31 2.09 30.58
N THR A 157 -30.83 2.25 31.81
CA THR A 157 -31.18 1.35 32.91
C THR A 157 -32.52 1.75 33.51
N THR A 158 -33.58 0.99 33.21
CA THR A 158 -34.90 1.18 33.88
C THR A 158 -34.83 0.52 35.25
N THR A 159 -34.66 1.34 36.31
CA THR A 159 -34.77 0.85 37.70
C THR A 159 -36.23 0.74 38.05
N THR A 160 -36.80 -0.48 38.09
CA THR A 160 -38.15 -0.74 38.58
C THR A 160 -38.09 -0.80 40.10
N THR A 161 -38.53 0.27 40.77
CA THR A 161 -38.66 0.30 42.24
C THR A 161 -39.98 -0.40 42.58
N THR A 162 -39.94 -1.63 43.10
CA THR A 162 -41.09 -2.33 43.62
C THR A 162 -41.37 -1.83 45.05
N THR A 163 -42.37 -1.00 45.23
CA THR A 163 -42.85 -0.57 46.57
C THR A 163 -43.77 -1.65 47.12
N THR A 164 -43.29 -2.41 48.11
CA THR A 164 -44.13 -3.36 48.86
C THR A 164 -44.86 -2.61 49.94
N THR A 165 -46.16 -2.41 49.80
CA THR A 165 -47.02 -1.85 50.84
C THR A 165 -47.46 -2.97 51.79
N THR A 166 -46.97 -2.99 53.02
CA THR A 166 -47.42 -3.90 54.08
C THR A 166 -48.62 -3.21 54.76
N THR A 167 -49.80 -3.79 54.62
CA THR A 167 -51.03 -3.37 55.36
C THR A 167 -51.05 -4.20 56.65
N THR A 168 -51.11 -3.52 57.81
CA THR A 168 -51.30 -4.10 59.14
C THR A 168 -52.76 -4.15 59.43
#